data_4e8f8052c65836e38c373d3a7ddef97e
#
_entry.id   4e8f8052c65836e38c373d3a7ddef97e
#
_cell.length_a   1.000
_cell.length_b   1.000
_cell.length_c   1.000
_cell.angle_alpha   90.00
_cell.angle_beta   90.00
_cell.angle_gamma   90.00
#
_symmetry.space_group_name_H-M   'P 1'
#
loop_
_entity.id
_entity.type
_entity.pdbx_description
1 polymer ?
#
loop_
_entity_poly.entity_id
_entity_poly.type
_entity_poly.pdbx_seq_one_letter_code
_entity_poly.pdbx_strand_id
1 'polypeptide(L)'
;MKRNPSSPLPLEGIRILELGMVYVLPLAIAPLAAMGADVVKIESEVRPEQTRWGPQPNNQQHEPAYNYGGSFHMLNRNKRGVTIDLSKPKGRDLFLRLVAVSDVVAENFTPRVLRNLGLTYDRLAEVNPRIILLSSTGFGQTGPWQNYRAYGPVTEAVDGLMELTGYADSPPQRGGSGGLGVTFPDVAGAYYGTFAILAALEQRERTGRGKWLDLSHYEAGVATIPEAVLDYTMNGHVQGRMANRHPWRAPQGAFPCSGPDRWIAVSVATDEQFVALASVLGMPELANDDRFATLRARHGCQDALDEFIAKATREWTAEELERTLQAAGVDAAVVANSRDVWMDPQLAHRGFFEMVPPPASAPDVGPRPFARPGWKISEASGATRLPAPDFGQHTREVLAEYLGLNGGELDAFVDDLAAEGVIADKPRKGMVARDPTDLPGMLEAGLLQEVDPDYRKRLNDHLAGRNAPLANW
;
A
#
# COMPACT_ATOMS: atom_id res chain seq x y z
N MET A 1 9.46 4.63 -21.69
CA MET A 1 8.58 4.54 -22.88
C MET A 1 7.71 5.77 -22.86
N LYS A 2 7.67 6.54 -23.95
CA LYS A 2 6.78 7.70 -24.08
C LYS A 2 5.37 7.16 -24.40
N ARG A 3 4.35 7.70 -23.71
CA ARG A 3 2.95 7.41 -24.01
C ARG A 3 2.64 7.82 -25.47
N ASN A 4 1.97 6.95 -26.21
CA ASN A 4 1.22 7.38 -27.38
C ASN A 4 -0.08 8.02 -26.87
N PRO A 5 -0.31 9.33 -27.04
CA PRO A 5 -1.49 10.02 -26.50
C PRO A 5 -2.83 9.48 -27.05
N SER A 6 -2.77 8.76 -28.16
CA SER A 6 -3.93 8.18 -28.85
C SER A 6 -4.24 6.72 -28.44
N SER A 7 -3.42 6.10 -27.59
CA SER A 7 -3.70 4.74 -27.10
C SER A 7 -4.60 4.81 -25.88
N PRO A 8 -5.78 4.16 -25.88
CA PRO A 8 -6.66 4.11 -24.72
C PRO A 8 -5.96 3.41 -23.55
N LEU A 9 -6.31 3.80 -22.32
CA LEU A 9 -5.83 3.11 -21.14
C LEU A 9 -6.55 1.76 -20.98
N PRO A 10 -5.91 0.73 -20.37
CA PRO A 10 -6.46 -0.63 -20.33
C PRO A 10 -7.88 -0.74 -19.73
N LEU A 11 -8.25 0.13 -18.81
CA LEU A 11 -9.56 0.15 -18.14
C LEU A 11 -10.37 1.41 -18.45
N GLU A 12 -10.05 2.10 -19.55
CA GLU A 12 -10.85 3.25 -19.97
C GLU A 12 -12.29 2.81 -20.28
N GLY A 13 -13.26 3.55 -19.74
CA GLY A 13 -14.69 3.22 -19.84
C GLY A 13 -15.22 2.33 -18.71
N ILE A 14 -14.37 1.76 -17.84
CA ILE A 14 -14.80 1.02 -16.65
C ILE A 14 -15.09 2.01 -15.52
N ARG A 15 -16.30 1.92 -14.93
CA ARG A 15 -16.77 2.76 -13.81
C ARG A 15 -16.80 1.98 -12.50
N ILE A 16 -16.12 2.49 -11.47
CA ILE A 16 -16.02 1.84 -10.15
C ILE A 16 -16.58 2.77 -9.08
N LEU A 17 -17.54 2.30 -8.30
CA LEU A 17 -18.02 2.96 -7.09
C LEU A 17 -17.30 2.38 -5.88
N GLU A 18 -16.46 3.18 -5.24
CA GLU A 18 -15.65 2.77 -4.10
C GLU A 18 -16.24 3.31 -2.79
N LEU A 19 -16.67 2.41 -1.92
CA LEU A 19 -17.10 2.68 -0.53
C LEU A 19 -15.98 2.39 0.48
N GLY A 20 -14.75 2.18 -0.02
CA GLY A 20 -13.60 1.73 0.74
C GLY A 20 -13.05 2.77 1.71
N MET A 21 -12.51 2.28 2.82
CA MET A 21 -11.87 3.10 3.85
C MET A 21 -10.51 2.53 4.23
N VAL A 22 -9.67 3.38 4.79
CA VAL A 22 -8.36 3.09 5.38
C VAL A 22 -7.35 2.63 4.32
N TYR A 23 -6.91 1.37 4.30
CA TYR A 23 -5.81 0.96 3.43
C TYR A 23 -6.20 -0.06 2.37
N VAL A 24 -6.73 -1.22 2.76
CA VAL A 24 -6.85 -2.40 1.87
C VAL A 24 -7.60 -2.07 0.59
N LEU A 25 -8.81 -1.57 0.71
CA LEU A 25 -9.63 -1.33 -0.47
C LEU A 25 -9.19 -0.12 -1.28
N PRO A 26 -8.90 1.06 -0.69
CA PRO A 26 -8.31 2.16 -1.45
C PRO A 26 -7.04 1.77 -2.20
N LEU A 27 -6.18 0.92 -1.60
CA LEU A 27 -4.97 0.38 -2.23
C LEU A 27 -5.31 -0.61 -3.36
N ALA A 28 -6.35 -1.45 -3.21
CA ALA A 28 -6.80 -2.37 -4.25
C ALA A 28 -7.33 -1.64 -5.49
N ILE A 29 -7.99 -0.51 -5.30
CA ILE A 29 -8.60 0.26 -6.39
C ILE A 29 -7.60 1.23 -7.05
N ALA A 30 -6.56 1.66 -6.36
CA ALA A 30 -5.57 2.60 -6.91
C ALA A 30 -4.90 2.12 -8.21
N PRO A 31 -4.46 0.84 -8.37
CA PRO A 31 -3.95 0.34 -9.64
C PRO A 31 -4.99 0.39 -10.78
N LEU A 32 -6.26 0.10 -10.49
CA LEU A 32 -7.34 0.16 -11.48
C LEU A 32 -7.55 1.61 -11.95
N ALA A 33 -7.55 2.57 -11.03
CA ALA A 33 -7.60 3.99 -11.34
C ALA A 33 -6.38 4.41 -12.19
N ALA A 34 -5.17 3.94 -11.85
CA ALA A 34 -3.96 4.22 -12.63
C ALA A 34 -4.04 3.64 -14.06
N MET A 35 -4.73 2.50 -14.24
CA MET A 35 -4.99 1.88 -15.55
C MET A 35 -6.14 2.52 -16.32
N GLY A 36 -6.79 3.57 -15.82
CA GLY A 36 -7.78 4.34 -16.56
C GLY A 36 -9.24 4.13 -16.15
N ALA A 37 -9.51 3.27 -15.16
CA ALA A 37 -10.86 3.17 -14.63
C ALA A 37 -11.33 4.52 -14.06
N ASP A 38 -12.58 4.87 -14.28
CA ASP A 38 -13.24 6.00 -13.67
C ASP A 38 -13.74 5.63 -12.28
N VAL A 39 -12.98 6.01 -11.26
CA VAL A 39 -13.23 5.62 -9.87
C VAL A 39 -13.90 6.78 -9.12
N VAL A 40 -15.10 6.52 -8.64
CA VAL A 40 -15.85 7.41 -7.76
C VAL A 40 -15.73 6.92 -6.32
N LYS A 41 -14.94 7.63 -5.51
CA LYS A 41 -14.83 7.38 -4.06
C LYS A 41 -15.97 8.08 -3.35
N ILE A 42 -16.81 7.28 -2.69
CA ILE A 42 -18.01 7.74 -1.98
C ILE A 42 -17.72 7.79 -0.48
N GLU A 43 -17.91 8.95 0.10
CA GLU A 43 -17.78 9.24 1.54
C GLU A 43 -19.09 9.81 2.08
N SER A 44 -19.21 10.00 3.38
CA SER A 44 -20.30 10.78 3.97
C SER A 44 -19.78 11.75 5.02
N GLU A 45 -20.53 12.83 5.29
CA GLU A 45 -20.16 13.81 6.32
C GLU A 45 -19.99 13.21 7.72
N VAL A 46 -20.72 12.12 8.01
CA VAL A 46 -20.71 11.45 9.33
C VAL A 46 -19.65 10.35 9.43
N ARG A 47 -19.16 9.85 8.30
CA ARG A 47 -18.12 8.82 8.20
C ARG A 47 -17.17 9.13 7.06
N PRO A 48 -16.36 10.18 7.20
CA PRO A 48 -15.32 10.49 6.23
C PRO A 48 -14.18 9.48 6.30
N GLU A 49 -13.40 9.39 5.24
CA GLU A 49 -12.22 8.53 5.16
C GLU A 49 -11.18 8.92 6.22
N GLN A 50 -10.78 7.96 7.06
CA GLN A 50 -9.89 8.22 8.20
C GLN A 50 -8.49 8.67 7.80
N THR A 51 -7.98 8.21 6.67
CA THR A 51 -6.65 8.58 6.17
C THR A 51 -6.53 10.05 5.77
N ARG A 52 -7.66 10.79 5.69
CA ARG A 52 -7.68 12.24 5.50
C ARG A 52 -6.98 13.01 6.62
N TRP A 53 -6.95 12.44 7.84
CA TRP A 53 -6.25 12.99 9.02
C TRP A 53 -4.88 12.34 9.26
N GLY A 54 -4.28 11.75 8.23
CA GLY A 54 -2.94 11.21 8.28
C GLY A 54 -1.85 12.27 8.42
N PRO A 55 -0.56 11.88 8.36
CA PRO A 55 0.56 12.82 8.46
C PRO A 55 0.41 13.97 7.47
N GLN A 56 0.61 15.19 7.96
CA GLN A 56 0.52 16.41 7.16
C GLN A 56 1.89 16.82 6.60
N PRO A 57 1.92 17.46 5.43
CA PRO A 57 3.18 17.83 4.79
C PRO A 57 3.89 18.96 5.55
N ASN A 58 5.22 19.03 5.36
CA ASN A 58 6.08 20.10 5.86
C ASN A 58 6.21 20.18 7.39
N ASN A 59 5.74 19.15 8.14
CA ASN A 59 5.66 19.19 9.60
C ASN A 59 4.87 20.42 10.10
N GLN A 60 3.81 20.78 9.41
CA GLN A 60 2.97 21.94 9.70
C GLN A 60 1.52 21.52 9.83
N GLN A 61 0.79 22.19 10.70
CA GLN A 61 -0.65 22.04 10.78
C GLN A 61 -1.30 22.90 9.69
N HIS A 62 -2.21 22.29 8.96
CA HIS A 62 -2.94 22.93 7.86
C HIS A 62 -4.45 22.92 8.14
N GLU A 63 -5.16 23.89 7.54
CA GLU A 63 -6.62 23.99 7.61
C GLU A 63 -7.23 24.10 6.20
N PRO A 64 -8.27 23.32 5.92
CA PRO A 64 -8.88 22.29 6.74
C PRO A 64 -8.06 20.98 6.74
N ALA A 65 -7.71 20.48 7.93
CA ALA A 65 -6.79 19.35 8.11
C ALA A 65 -7.14 18.11 7.25
N TYR A 66 -8.42 17.85 7.01
CA TYR A 66 -8.91 16.67 6.26
C TYR A 66 -8.57 16.68 4.75
N ASN A 67 -8.05 17.75 4.21
CA ASN A 67 -7.60 17.82 2.81
C ASN A 67 -6.07 17.71 2.67
N TYR A 68 -5.33 17.55 3.79
CA TYR A 68 -3.87 17.51 3.80
C TYR A 68 -3.26 16.16 4.19
N GLY A 69 -4.07 15.13 4.45
CA GLY A 69 -3.57 13.82 4.88
C GLY A 69 -2.75 13.10 3.82
N GLY A 70 -1.44 12.95 4.05
CA GLY A 70 -0.52 12.31 3.10
C GLY A 70 -0.91 10.89 2.73
N SER A 71 -1.41 10.10 3.69
CA SER A 71 -1.91 8.74 3.44
C SER A 71 -3.12 8.73 2.51
N PHE A 72 -4.04 9.70 2.66
CA PHE A 72 -5.18 9.86 1.76
C PHE A 72 -4.71 10.17 0.34
N HIS A 73 -3.77 11.11 0.20
CA HIS A 73 -3.22 11.49 -1.10
C HIS A 73 -2.50 10.33 -1.79
N MET A 74 -1.81 9.48 -1.03
CA MET A 74 -1.13 8.31 -1.57
C MET A 74 -2.11 7.31 -2.18
N LEU A 75 -3.24 7.05 -1.53
CA LEU A 75 -4.17 5.97 -1.87
C LEU A 75 -5.27 6.40 -2.86
N ASN A 76 -5.54 7.71 -3.01
CA ASN A 76 -6.75 8.17 -3.71
C ASN A 76 -6.48 9.02 -4.95
N ARG A 77 -5.27 9.00 -5.50
CA ARG A 77 -4.97 9.63 -6.80
C ARG A 77 -5.77 8.97 -7.92
N ASN A 78 -6.08 9.74 -8.96
CA ASN A 78 -6.90 9.30 -10.10
C ASN A 78 -8.35 8.92 -9.73
N LYS A 79 -8.84 9.34 -8.55
CA LYS A 79 -10.22 9.11 -8.13
C LYS A 79 -10.99 10.42 -8.06
N ARG A 80 -12.29 10.34 -8.24
CA ARG A 80 -13.22 11.46 -8.05
C ARG A 80 -13.93 11.32 -6.70
N GLY A 81 -13.90 12.35 -5.86
CA GLY A 81 -14.52 12.35 -4.52
C GLY A 81 -15.97 12.81 -4.57
N VAL A 82 -16.87 12.00 -4.03
CA VAL A 82 -18.31 12.24 -3.94
C VAL A 82 -18.77 12.01 -2.51
N THR A 83 -19.74 12.77 -2.04
CA THR A 83 -20.38 12.55 -0.75
C THR A 83 -21.79 12.02 -0.94
N ILE A 84 -22.13 10.90 -0.26
CA ILE A 84 -23.49 10.34 -0.19
C ILE A 84 -23.68 9.68 1.17
N ASP A 85 -24.68 10.11 1.93
CA ASP A 85 -25.07 9.46 3.18
C ASP A 85 -26.02 8.29 2.92
N LEU A 86 -25.47 7.09 2.86
CA LEU A 86 -26.22 5.84 2.64
C LEU A 86 -27.13 5.45 3.82
N SER A 87 -27.02 6.09 4.97
CA SER A 87 -27.97 5.86 6.08
C SER A 87 -29.37 6.39 5.76
N LYS A 88 -29.45 7.35 4.83
CA LYS A 88 -30.70 7.97 4.38
C LYS A 88 -31.32 7.20 3.22
N PRO A 89 -32.66 7.02 3.18
CA PRO A 89 -33.33 6.36 2.06
C PRO A 89 -32.97 6.97 0.71
N LYS A 90 -33.05 8.30 0.59
CA LYS A 90 -32.74 9.03 -0.63
C LYS A 90 -31.27 8.87 -1.07
N GLY A 91 -30.34 8.74 -0.11
CA GLY A 91 -28.94 8.44 -0.41
C GLY A 91 -28.77 7.03 -1.00
N ARG A 92 -29.50 6.03 -0.50
CA ARG A 92 -29.50 4.69 -1.07
C ARG A 92 -30.12 4.65 -2.47
N ASP A 93 -31.21 5.38 -2.68
CA ASP A 93 -31.84 5.48 -4.00
C ASP A 93 -30.90 6.14 -5.02
N LEU A 94 -30.23 7.19 -4.60
CA LEU A 94 -29.17 7.83 -5.42
C LEU A 94 -28.04 6.85 -5.74
N PHE A 95 -27.56 6.11 -4.74
CA PHE A 95 -26.51 5.12 -4.95
C PHE A 95 -26.92 4.03 -5.94
N LEU A 96 -28.16 3.51 -5.85
CA LEU A 96 -28.68 2.51 -6.79
C LEU A 96 -28.78 3.07 -8.22
N ARG A 97 -29.11 4.36 -8.40
CA ARG A 97 -29.05 5.02 -9.71
C ARG A 97 -27.61 5.05 -10.28
N LEU A 98 -26.60 5.27 -9.43
CA LEU A 98 -25.19 5.21 -9.85
C LEU A 98 -24.77 3.78 -10.18
N VAL A 99 -25.23 2.78 -9.42
CA VAL A 99 -24.99 1.35 -9.69
C VAL A 99 -25.52 0.93 -11.06
N ALA A 100 -26.67 1.46 -11.48
CA ALA A 100 -27.29 1.15 -12.78
C ALA A 100 -26.37 1.46 -13.98
N VAL A 101 -25.43 2.40 -13.84
CA VAL A 101 -24.53 2.87 -14.88
C VAL A 101 -23.05 2.58 -14.59
N SER A 102 -22.77 1.72 -13.61
CA SER A 102 -21.41 1.39 -13.16
C SER A 102 -21.10 -0.10 -13.39
N ASP A 103 -19.82 -0.43 -13.37
CA ASP A 103 -19.31 -1.79 -13.62
C ASP A 103 -18.98 -2.54 -12.34
N VAL A 104 -18.45 -1.82 -11.35
CA VAL A 104 -17.95 -2.39 -10.09
C VAL A 104 -18.44 -1.55 -8.91
N VAL A 105 -18.88 -2.22 -7.87
CA VAL A 105 -18.99 -1.69 -6.51
C VAL A 105 -17.94 -2.37 -5.65
N ALA A 106 -17.18 -1.62 -4.87
CA ALA A 106 -16.17 -2.15 -3.99
C ALA A 106 -16.34 -1.57 -2.58
N GLU A 107 -16.34 -2.44 -1.55
CA GLU A 107 -16.53 -2.06 -0.14
C GLU A 107 -15.64 -2.91 0.78
N ASN A 108 -15.31 -2.37 1.96
CA ASN A 108 -14.58 -3.11 3.00
C ASN A 108 -15.19 -2.91 4.39
N PHE A 109 -16.49 -2.84 4.47
CA PHE A 109 -17.22 -2.80 5.73
C PHE A 109 -17.34 -4.21 6.35
N THR A 110 -17.74 -4.27 7.62
CA THR A 110 -18.15 -5.56 8.19
C THR A 110 -19.40 -6.06 7.47
N PRO A 111 -19.60 -7.39 7.28
CA PRO A 111 -20.65 -7.99 6.44
C PRO A 111 -22.08 -7.48 6.72
N ARG A 112 -22.36 -7.09 7.96
CA ARG A 112 -23.68 -6.57 8.37
C ARG A 112 -24.02 -5.20 7.76
N VAL A 113 -23.03 -4.39 7.35
CA VAL A 113 -23.29 -2.99 6.97
C VAL A 113 -24.11 -2.91 5.70
N LEU A 114 -23.66 -3.53 4.59
CA LEU A 114 -24.45 -3.53 3.35
C LEU A 114 -25.80 -4.23 3.52
N ARG A 115 -25.84 -5.31 4.30
CA ARG A 115 -27.12 -5.99 4.64
C ARG A 115 -28.08 -5.04 5.36
N ASN A 116 -27.63 -4.31 6.36
CA ASN A 116 -28.46 -3.36 7.11
C ASN A 116 -28.91 -2.17 6.26
N LEU A 117 -28.12 -1.80 5.25
CA LEU A 117 -28.47 -0.75 4.29
C LEU A 117 -29.41 -1.25 3.18
N GLY A 118 -29.66 -2.56 3.08
CA GLY A 118 -30.43 -3.17 1.98
C GLY A 118 -29.70 -3.12 0.64
N LEU A 119 -28.35 -3.03 0.65
CA LEU A 119 -27.49 -2.94 -0.53
C LEU A 119 -26.70 -4.24 -0.75
N THR A 120 -27.38 -5.39 -0.60
CA THR A 120 -26.81 -6.71 -0.86
C THR A 120 -26.50 -6.91 -2.35
N TYR A 121 -25.63 -7.87 -2.67
CA TYR A 121 -25.34 -8.19 -4.08
C TYR A 121 -26.60 -8.46 -4.90
N ASP A 122 -27.54 -9.22 -4.36
CA ASP A 122 -28.82 -9.52 -5.06
C ASP A 122 -29.55 -8.23 -5.41
N ARG A 123 -29.64 -7.29 -4.46
CA ARG A 123 -30.26 -5.98 -4.70
C ARG A 123 -29.53 -5.16 -5.75
N LEU A 124 -28.20 -5.17 -5.76
CA LEU A 124 -27.42 -4.48 -6.78
C LEU A 124 -27.57 -5.15 -8.17
N ALA A 125 -27.62 -6.49 -8.19
CA ALA A 125 -27.80 -7.27 -9.43
C ALA A 125 -29.23 -7.13 -10.02
N GLU A 126 -30.25 -6.88 -9.20
CA GLU A 126 -31.59 -6.52 -9.68
C GLU A 126 -31.56 -5.21 -10.49
N VAL A 127 -30.76 -4.24 -10.04
CA VAL A 127 -30.62 -2.94 -10.72
C VAL A 127 -29.70 -3.04 -11.94
N ASN A 128 -28.62 -3.78 -11.81
CA ASN A 128 -27.64 -4.00 -12.88
C ASN A 128 -27.11 -5.44 -12.87
N PRO A 129 -27.64 -6.32 -13.72
CA PRO A 129 -27.21 -7.73 -13.76
C PRO A 129 -25.75 -7.95 -14.15
N ARG A 130 -25.06 -6.89 -14.63
CA ARG A 130 -23.63 -6.91 -14.99
C ARG A 130 -22.74 -6.43 -13.86
N ILE A 131 -23.30 -5.95 -12.74
CA ILE A 131 -22.52 -5.38 -11.64
C ILE A 131 -21.61 -6.42 -10.98
N ILE A 132 -20.38 -6.04 -10.74
CA ILE A 132 -19.43 -6.80 -9.93
C ILE A 132 -19.41 -6.15 -8.55
N LEU A 133 -19.60 -6.94 -7.48
CA LEU A 133 -19.43 -6.47 -6.10
C LEU A 133 -18.18 -7.12 -5.51
N LEU A 134 -17.20 -6.33 -5.12
CA LEU A 134 -16.11 -6.77 -4.24
C LEU A 134 -16.43 -6.42 -2.79
N SER A 135 -16.58 -7.43 -1.94
CA SER A 135 -16.63 -7.29 -0.49
C SER A 135 -15.30 -7.75 0.12
N SER A 136 -14.48 -6.79 0.54
CA SER A 136 -13.12 -7.02 1.05
C SER A 136 -13.13 -6.87 2.57
N THR A 137 -13.16 -7.99 3.30
CA THR A 137 -13.36 -7.98 4.77
C THR A 137 -12.26 -8.73 5.49
N GLY A 138 -12.13 -8.53 6.80
CA GLY A 138 -11.09 -9.18 7.59
C GLY A 138 -11.18 -10.70 7.54
N PHE A 139 -12.39 -11.27 7.68
CA PHE A 139 -12.62 -12.71 7.84
C PHE A 139 -13.58 -13.32 6.79
N GLY A 140 -13.89 -12.59 5.73
CA GLY A 140 -14.88 -13.03 4.74
C GLY A 140 -16.32 -12.73 5.16
N GLN A 141 -17.26 -12.99 4.25
CA GLN A 141 -18.68 -12.70 4.40
C GLN A 141 -19.45 -13.83 5.12
N THR A 142 -18.80 -14.96 5.34
CA THR A 142 -19.37 -16.17 5.94
C THR A 142 -18.45 -16.74 7.03
N GLY A 143 -18.87 -17.80 7.71
CA GLY A 143 -18.08 -18.48 8.72
C GLY A 143 -18.22 -17.89 10.15
N PRO A 144 -17.59 -18.56 11.15
CA PRO A 144 -17.81 -18.24 12.56
C PRO A 144 -17.31 -16.84 12.95
N TRP A 145 -16.34 -16.28 12.24
CA TRP A 145 -15.73 -14.99 12.54
C TRP A 145 -16.19 -13.84 11.64
N GLN A 146 -17.15 -14.06 10.74
CA GLN A 146 -17.65 -13.05 9.80
C GLN A 146 -17.99 -11.69 10.44
N ASN A 147 -18.41 -11.68 11.71
CA ASN A 147 -18.79 -10.48 12.44
C ASN A 147 -17.68 -9.91 13.34
N TYR A 148 -16.51 -10.54 13.37
CA TYR A 148 -15.38 -10.01 14.13
C TYR A 148 -14.86 -8.74 13.46
N ARG A 149 -14.45 -7.79 14.32
CA ARG A 149 -13.80 -6.58 13.84
C ARG A 149 -12.33 -6.88 13.60
N ALA A 150 -11.84 -6.49 12.44
CA ALA A 150 -10.44 -6.64 12.07
C ALA A 150 -9.89 -5.32 11.51
N TYR A 151 -8.68 -5.05 11.91
CA TYR A 151 -7.75 -4.15 11.26
C TYR A 151 -6.49 -4.95 10.96
N GLY A 152 -5.62 -4.45 10.09
CA GLY A 152 -4.40 -5.14 9.67
C GLY A 152 -3.66 -5.87 10.79
N PRO A 153 -3.34 -5.26 11.95
CA PRO A 153 -2.65 -5.95 13.05
C PRO A 153 -3.41 -7.15 13.63
N VAL A 154 -4.74 -7.15 13.57
CA VAL A 154 -5.55 -8.28 14.04
C VAL A 154 -5.52 -9.42 13.05
N THR A 155 -5.62 -9.13 11.74
CA THR A 155 -5.51 -10.16 10.69
C THR A 155 -4.12 -10.76 10.64
N GLU A 156 -3.06 -9.96 10.79
CA GLU A 156 -1.66 -10.43 10.84
C GLU A 156 -1.36 -11.34 12.05
N ALA A 157 -2.04 -11.09 13.17
CA ALA A 157 -1.88 -11.94 14.36
C ALA A 157 -2.51 -13.33 14.17
N VAL A 158 -3.65 -13.41 13.47
CA VAL A 158 -4.39 -14.69 13.31
C VAL A 158 -3.96 -15.47 12.08
N ASP A 159 -3.33 -14.84 11.07
CA ASP A 159 -2.85 -15.53 9.87
C ASP A 159 -1.53 -16.31 10.10
N GLY A 160 -0.89 -16.10 11.25
CA GLY A 160 0.35 -16.76 11.65
C GLY A 160 1.62 -15.98 11.33
N LEU A 161 1.56 -14.93 10.50
CA LEU A 161 2.75 -14.18 10.09
C LEU A 161 3.43 -13.49 11.27
N MET A 162 2.65 -12.97 12.22
CA MET A 162 3.18 -12.33 13.43
C MET A 162 3.97 -13.32 14.30
N GLU A 163 3.54 -14.59 14.38
CA GLU A 163 4.27 -15.62 15.12
C GLU A 163 5.60 -15.99 14.44
N LEU A 164 5.64 -15.95 13.11
CA LEU A 164 6.86 -16.27 12.34
C LEU A 164 7.85 -15.12 12.28
N THR A 165 7.46 -13.89 12.68
CA THR A 165 8.27 -12.68 12.54
C THR A 165 8.95 -12.32 13.86
N GLY A 166 10.27 -12.10 13.82
CA GLY A 166 11.07 -11.65 14.96
C GLY A 166 12.15 -12.64 15.40
N TYR A 167 12.76 -12.36 16.56
CA TYR A 167 13.78 -13.18 17.17
C TYR A 167 13.15 -14.22 18.10
N ALA A 168 13.80 -15.37 18.26
CA ALA A 168 13.29 -16.48 19.06
C ALA A 168 13.04 -16.12 20.55
N ASP A 169 13.83 -15.20 21.08
CA ASP A 169 13.81 -14.72 22.46
C ASP A 169 12.97 -13.43 22.64
N SER A 170 12.31 -12.98 21.59
CA SER A 170 11.45 -11.78 21.61
C SER A 170 9.96 -12.15 21.54
N PRO A 171 9.05 -11.25 21.99
CA PRO A 171 7.64 -11.39 21.67
C PRO A 171 7.37 -11.43 20.15
N PRO A 172 6.25 -12.03 19.70
CA PRO A 172 5.82 -11.96 18.31
C PRO A 172 5.80 -10.51 17.79
N GLN A 173 6.31 -10.32 16.58
CA GLN A 173 6.46 -8.99 16.00
C GLN A 173 5.62 -8.83 14.73
N ARG A 174 5.20 -7.60 14.47
CA ARG A 174 4.49 -7.27 13.23
C ARG A 174 5.47 -7.32 12.05
N GLY A 175 5.05 -8.00 10.98
CA GLY A 175 5.80 -8.05 9.72
C GLY A 175 5.66 -6.80 8.84
N GLY A 176 4.75 -5.89 9.19
CA GLY A 176 4.49 -4.67 8.44
C GLY A 176 5.23 -3.43 8.93
N SER A 177 5.07 -2.32 8.22
CA SER A 177 5.69 -1.03 8.55
C SER A 177 5.16 -0.47 9.87
N GLY A 178 6.00 -0.43 10.90
CA GLY A 178 5.63 -0.09 12.27
C GLY A 178 4.89 1.24 12.47
N GLY A 179 5.27 2.31 11.78
CA GLY A 179 4.73 3.66 12.02
C GLY A 179 3.40 3.98 11.35
N LEU A 180 3.09 3.37 10.21
CA LEU A 180 1.94 3.73 9.38
C LEU A 180 0.74 2.79 9.54
N GLY A 181 0.85 1.72 10.32
CA GLY A 181 -0.25 0.79 10.58
C GLY A 181 -0.59 -0.16 9.42
N VAL A 182 0.14 -0.11 8.32
CA VAL A 182 -0.01 -1.05 7.19
C VAL A 182 0.61 -2.39 7.57
N THR A 183 -0.12 -3.47 7.34
CA THR A 183 0.33 -4.82 7.60
C THR A 183 0.42 -5.62 6.30
N PHE A 184 1.10 -6.74 6.34
CA PHE A 184 1.27 -7.57 5.16
C PHE A 184 -0.07 -8.10 4.60
N PRO A 185 -1.04 -8.55 5.42
CA PRO A 185 -2.38 -8.94 4.96
C PRO A 185 -3.15 -7.80 4.27
N ASP A 186 -2.94 -6.54 4.69
CA ASP A 186 -3.54 -5.38 4.01
C ASP A 186 -3.04 -5.29 2.56
N VAL A 187 -1.74 -5.46 2.34
CA VAL A 187 -1.12 -5.40 1.00
C VAL A 187 -1.53 -6.60 0.15
N ALA A 188 -1.44 -7.82 0.72
CA ALA A 188 -1.85 -9.05 0.05
C ALA A 188 -3.33 -8.97 -0.35
N GLY A 189 -4.22 -8.65 0.59
CA GLY A 189 -5.65 -8.48 0.34
C GLY A 189 -5.95 -7.43 -0.74
N ALA A 190 -5.22 -6.32 -0.76
CA ALA A 190 -5.38 -5.29 -1.79
C ALA A 190 -5.08 -5.84 -3.20
N TYR A 191 -3.94 -6.52 -3.38
CA TYR A 191 -3.57 -7.06 -4.69
C TYR A 191 -4.44 -8.25 -5.11
N TYR A 192 -4.88 -9.11 -4.19
CA TYR A 192 -5.91 -10.12 -4.46
C TYR A 192 -7.22 -9.49 -4.92
N GLY A 193 -7.64 -8.38 -4.28
CA GLY A 193 -8.84 -7.63 -4.67
C GLY A 193 -8.73 -7.04 -6.07
N THR A 194 -7.59 -6.41 -6.40
CA THR A 194 -7.30 -5.91 -7.76
C THR A 194 -7.40 -7.03 -8.79
N PHE A 195 -6.73 -8.16 -8.53
CA PHE A 195 -6.73 -9.32 -9.41
C PHE A 195 -8.14 -9.90 -9.59
N ALA A 196 -8.91 -10.07 -8.50
CA ALA A 196 -10.26 -10.61 -8.55
C ALA A 196 -11.21 -9.73 -9.38
N ILE A 197 -11.11 -8.40 -9.25
CA ILE A 197 -11.89 -7.47 -10.09
C ILE A 197 -11.53 -7.64 -11.57
N LEU A 198 -10.24 -7.69 -11.93
CA LEU A 198 -9.80 -7.87 -13.32
C LEU A 198 -10.30 -9.20 -13.90
N ALA A 199 -10.19 -10.29 -13.13
CA ALA A 199 -10.68 -11.61 -13.54
C ALA A 199 -12.22 -11.63 -13.72
N ALA A 200 -12.95 -10.93 -12.83
CA ALA A 200 -14.41 -10.82 -12.93
C ALA A 200 -14.85 -9.97 -14.11
N LEU A 201 -14.13 -8.88 -14.42
CA LEU A 201 -14.37 -8.07 -15.63
C LEU A 201 -14.20 -8.91 -16.90
N GLU A 202 -13.10 -9.65 -17.00
CA GLU A 202 -12.84 -10.56 -18.12
C GLU A 202 -13.91 -11.67 -18.23
N GLN A 203 -14.32 -12.26 -17.12
CA GLN A 203 -15.38 -13.26 -17.13
C GLN A 203 -16.74 -12.66 -17.52
N ARG A 204 -17.04 -11.45 -17.07
CA ARG A 204 -18.27 -10.73 -17.41
C ARG A 204 -18.40 -10.49 -18.91
N GLU A 205 -17.32 -10.17 -19.62
CA GLU A 205 -17.36 -9.99 -21.06
C GLU A 205 -17.78 -11.28 -21.81
N ARG A 206 -17.42 -12.44 -21.25
CA ARG A 206 -17.79 -13.74 -21.82
C ARG A 206 -19.21 -14.19 -21.43
N THR A 207 -19.68 -13.84 -20.25
CA THR A 207 -20.94 -14.37 -19.68
C THR A 207 -22.10 -13.39 -19.73
N GLY A 208 -21.81 -12.10 -19.91
CA GLY A 208 -22.78 -11.01 -19.79
C GLY A 208 -23.26 -10.71 -18.36
N ARG A 209 -22.72 -11.40 -17.34
CA ARG A 209 -23.19 -11.33 -15.95
C ARG A 209 -22.10 -10.87 -15.01
N GLY A 210 -22.47 -10.02 -14.04
CA GLY A 210 -21.63 -9.64 -12.91
C GLY A 210 -21.45 -10.78 -11.90
N LYS A 211 -20.70 -10.50 -10.85
CA LYS A 211 -20.38 -11.47 -9.78
C LYS A 211 -20.20 -10.78 -8.43
N TRP A 212 -20.48 -11.53 -7.38
CA TRP A 212 -20.05 -11.19 -6.04
C TRP A 212 -18.70 -11.83 -5.76
N LEU A 213 -17.75 -11.02 -5.31
CA LEU A 213 -16.40 -11.41 -4.93
C LEU A 213 -16.30 -11.24 -3.40
N ASP A 214 -16.19 -12.34 -2.69
CA ASP A 214 -15.98 -12.39 -1.24
C ASP A 214 -14.49 -12.56 -0.98
N LEU A 215 -13.83 -11.53 -0.46
CA LEU A 215 -12.40 -11.50 -0.17
C LEU A 215 -12.17 -11.41 1.33
N SER A 216 -11.45 -12.38 1.86
CA SER A 216 -10.96 -12.44 3.25
C SER A 216 -9.51 -12.03 3.33
N HIS A 217 -9.19 -10.99 4.10
CA HIS A 217 -7.79 -10.59 4.35
C HIS A 217 -7.02 -11.65 5.12
N TYR A 218 -7.69 -12.34 6.04
CA TYR A 218 -7.13 -13.46 6.80
C TYR A 218 -6.67 -14.58 5.85
N GLU A 219 -7.52 -15.02 4.92
CA GLU A 219 -7.15 -16.05 3.94
C GLU A 219 -6.04 -15.58 3.00
N ALA A 220 -6.07 -14.31 2.59
CA ALA A 220 -4.99 -13.71 1.80
C ALA A 220 -3.66 -13.70 2.57
N GLY A 221 -3.69 -13.43 3.88
CA GLY A 221 -2.51 -13.52 4.75
C GLY A 221 -1.98 -14.95 4.87
N VAL A 222 -2.83 -15.93 5.20
CA VAL A 222 -2.44 -17.35 5.28
C VAL A 222 -1.82 -17.86 3.99
N ALA A 223 -2.31 -17.42 2.83
CA ALA A 223 -1.76 -17.79 1.53
C ALA A 223 -0.32 -17.29 1.31
N THR A 224 0.21 -16.42 2.17
CA THR A 224 1.59 -15.91 2.09
C THR A 224 2.59 -16.69 2.94
N ILE A 225 2.12 -17.65 3.75
CA ILE A 225 2.96 -18.53 4.59
C ILE A 225 2.75 -20.01 4.28
N PRO A 226 2.69 -20.44 3.00
CA PRO A 226 2.34 -21.80 2.63
C PRO A 226 3.33 -22.84 3.18
N GLU A 227 4.63 -22.48 3.26
CA GLU A 227 5.66 -23.39 3.76
C GLU A 227 5.42 -23.77 5.24
N ALA A 228 5.05 -22.82 6.09
CA ALA A 228 4.78 -23.09 7.50
C ALA A 228 3.56 -24.00 7.67
N VAL A 229 2.50 -23.77 6.89
CA VAL A 229 1.31 -24.60 6.89
C VAL A 229 1.60 -26.02 6.38
N LEU A 230 2.37 -26.14 5.29
CA LEU A 230 2.76 -27.42 4.72
C LEU A 230 3.69 -28.20 5.66
N ASP A 231 4.65 -27.55 6.28
CA ASP A 231 5.57 -28.19 7.21
C ASP A 231 4.82 -28.80 8.41
N TYR A 232 3.83 -28.08 8.94
CA TYR A 232 2.96 -28.64 9.97
C TYR A 232 2.13 -29.83 9.46
N THR A 233 1.49 -29.71 8.30
CA THR A 233 0.57 -30.74 7.81
C THR A 233 1.27 -31.99 7.28
N MET A 234 2.51 -31.86 6.80
CA MET A 234 3.31 -32.99 6.27
C MET A 234 4.22 -33.60 7.33
N ASN A 235 4.77 -32.84 8.25
CA ASN A 235 5.84 -33.26 9.15
C ASN A 235 5.48 -33.08 10.63
N GLY A 236 4.39 -32.37 10.98
CA GLY A 236 4.03 -32.05 12.35
C GLY A 236 4.90 -30.97 12.98
N HIS A 237 5.69 -30.25 12.19
CA HIS A 237 6.56 -29.19 12.68
C HIS A 237 5.78 -27.88 12.86
N VAL A 238 5.88 -27.28 14.03
CA VAL A 238 5.41 -25.93 14.30
C VAL A 238 6.61 -24.99 14.16
N GLN A 239 6.65 -24.22 13.06
CA GLN A 239 7.73 -23.25 12.83
C GLN A 239 7.62 -22.09 13.80
N GLY A 240 8.76 -21.57 14.23
CA GLY A 240 8.88 -20.38 15.08
C GLY A 240 9.68 -19.27 14.42
N ARG A 241 9.98 -18.24 15.20
CA ARG A 241 10.77 -17.08 14.78
C ARG A 241 12.24 -17.48 14.55
N MET A 242 12.76 -17.16 13.39
CA MET A 242 14.15 -17.45 12.98
C MET A 242 15.02 -16.19 12.87
N ALA A 243 14.51 -15.01 13.22
CA ALA A 243 15.16 -13.72 12.98
C ALA A 243 15.51 -13.54 11.50
N ASN A 244 16.75 -13.22 11.18
CA ASN A 244 17.25 -13.07 9.81
C ASN A 244 17.82 -14.38 9.22
N ARG A 245 17.69 -15.50 9.91
CA ARG A 245 18.27 -16.78 9.49
C ARG A 245 17.40 -17.50 8.46
N HIS A 246 18.01 -18.41 7.73
CA HIS A 246 17.35 -19.16 6.67
C HIS A 246 17.74 -20.65 6.73
N PRO A 247 16.81 -21.61 6.48
CA PRO A 247 17.09 -23.05 6.57
C PRO A 247 18.17 -23.54 5.60
N TRP A 248 18.35 -22.89 4.46
CA TRP A 248 19.21 -23.33 3.35
C TRP A 248 20.33 -22.34 3.00
N ARG A 249 20.57 -21.31 3.82
CA ARG A 249 21.60 -20.30 3.57
C ARG A 249 22.33 -19.93 4.85
N ALA A 250 23.65 -19.86 4.79
CA ALA A 250 24.51 -19.43 5.88
C ALA A 250 25.89 -18.94 5.37
N PRO A 251 26.33 -17.72 5.77
CA PRO A 251 25.58 -16.76 6.58
C PRO A 251 24.37 -16.19 5.86
N GLN A 252 23.35 -15.86 6.64
CA GLN A 252 22.28 -14.99 6.22
C GLN A 252 21.88 -14.08 7.39
N GLY A 253 21.93 -12.77 7.17
CA GLY A 253 21.63 -11.81 8.23
C GLY A 253 21.74 -10.38 7.77
N ALA A 254 21.43 -9.46 8.70
CA ALA A 254 21.72 -8.04 8.58
C ALA A 254 22.92 -7.73 9.50
N PHE A 255 23.98 -7.16 8.93
CA PHE A 255 25.22 -6.90 9.64
C PHE A 255 25.50 -5.40 9.70
N PRO A 256 26.02 -4.90 10.86
CA PRO A 256 26.28 -3.46 11.03
C PRO A 256 27.46 -3.01 10.15
N CYS A 257 27.30 -1.84 9.54
CA CYS A 257 28.34 -1.17 8.78
C CYS A 257 28.84 0.10 9.50
N SER A 258 29.79 0.80 8.93
CA SER A 258 30.27 2.10 9.44
C SER A 258 29.17 3.16 9.35
N GLY A 259 29.12 4.04 10.34
CA GLY A 259 28.09 5.09 10.47
C GLY A 259 26.95 4.72 11.43
N PRO A 260 26.13 5.70 11.84
CA PRO A 260 25.02 5.48 12.75
C PRO A 260 23.90 4.69 12.05
N ASP A 261 23.51 3.56 12.66
CA ASP A 261 22.40 2.71 12.22
C ASP A 261 22.45 2.35 10.71
N ARG A 262 23.66 1.98 10.22
CA ARG A 262 23.89 1.51 8.86
C ARG A 262 24.09 0.02 8.83
N TRP A 263 23.38 -0.68 7.95
CA TRP A 263 23.34 -2.14 7.89
C TRP A 263 23.40 -2.63 6.45
N ILE A 264 24.00 -3.82 6.28
CA ILE A 264 23.97 -4.57 5.04
C ILE A 264 23.32 -5.94 5.27
N ALA A 265 22.39 -6.32 4.42
CA ALA A 265 21.88 -7.68 4.35
C ALA A 265 22.82 -8.52 3.47
N VAL A 266 23.18 -9.72 3.95
CA VAL A 266 24.03 -10.67 3.22
C VAL A 266 23.36 -12.03 3.23
N SER A 267 23.40 -12.76 2.10
CA SER A 267 22.80 -14.07 1.95
C SER A 267 23.71 -14.98 1.13
N VAL A 268 24.21 -16.06 1.70
CA VAL A 268 25.15 -17.00 1.09
C VAL A 268 24.50 -18.36 0.90
N ALA A 269 24.37 -18.81 -0.33
CA ALA A 269 23.73 -20.08 -0.69
C ALA A 269 24.73 -21.21 -0.96
N THR A 270 25.95 -20.89 -1.39
CA THR A 270 26.96 -21.90 -1.78
C THR A 270 28.29 -21.70 -1.05
N ASP A 271 29.14 -22.72 -1.09
CA ASP A 271 30.46 -22.64 -0.47
C ASP A 271 31.39 -21.70 -1.26
N GLU A 272 31.23 -21.59 -2.59
CA GLU A 272 31.96 -20.64 -3.43
C GLU A 272 31.61 -19.18 -3.08
N GLN A 273 30.33 -18.88 -2.85
CA GLN A 273 29.91 -17.56 -2.37
C GLN A 273 30.50 -17.23 -0.99
N PHE A 274 30.63 -18.25 -0.11
CA PHE A 274 31.27 -18.04 1.18
C PHE A 274 32.77 -17.72 1.06
N VAL A 275 33.49 -18.43 0.19
CA VAL A 275 34.91 -18.14 -0.11
C VAL A 275 35.04 -16.69 -0.61
N ALA A 276 34.17 -16.26 -1.51
CA ALA A 276 34.17 -14.90 -2.04
C ALA A 276 33.87 -13.86 -0.94
N LEU A 277 32.87 -14.11 -0.08
CA LEU A 277 32.56 -13.26 1.07
C LEU A 277 33.74 -13.11 2.01
N ALA A 278 34.35 -14.23 2.42
CA ALA A 278 35.52 -14.26 3.31
C ALA A 278 36.70 -13.48 2.72
N SER A 279 36.93 -13.64 1.42
CA SER A 279 37.99 -12.90 0.70
C SER A 279 37.74 -11.38 0.69
N VAL A 280 36.53 -10.95 0.36
CA VAL A 280 36.14 -9.51 0.35
C VAL A 280 36.29 -8.90 1.72
N LEU A 281 35.89 -9.62 2.76
CA LEU A 281 35.98 -9.13 4.14
C LEU A 281 37.40 -9.22 4.73
N GLY A 282 38.40 -9.66 3.96
CA GLY A 282 39.79 -9.75 4.40
C GLY A 282 40.06 -10.89 5.38
N MET A 283 39.24 -11.92 5.38
CA MET A 283 39.33 -13.09 6.27
C MET A 283 39.32 -14.42 5.47
N PRO A 284 40.21 -14.58 4.45
CA PRO A 284 40.18 -15.77 3.58
C PRO A 284 40.42 -17.08 4.35
N GLU A 285 41.04 -17.04 5.52
CA GLU A 285 41.27 -18.20 6.41
C GLU A 285 39.95 -18.82 6.90
N LEU A 286 38.86 -18.07 7.01
CA LEU A 286 37.56 -18.60 7.42
C LEU A 286 37.03 -19.64 6.43
N ALA A 287 37.39 -19.55 5.16
CA ALA A 287 36.99 -20.53 4.16
C ALA A 287 37.63 -21.88 4.36
N ASN A 288 38.78 -21.95 5.08
CA ASN A 288 39.51 -23.17 5.41
C ASN A 288 39.30 -23.62 6.87
N ASP A 289 38.49 -22.93 7.64
CA ASP A 289 38.13 -23.31 9.00
C ASP A 289 37.03 -24.40 8.95
N ASP A 290 37.26 -25.56 9.54
CA ASP A 290 36.32 -26.68 9.55
C ASP A 290 34.93 -26.32 10.06
N ARG A 291 34.82 -25.28 10.92
CA ARG A 291 33.56 -24.77 11.44
C ARG A 291 32.71 -24.06 10.36
N PHE A 292 33.35 -23.58 9.27
CA PHE A 292 32.70 -22.71 8.27
C PHE A 292 32.89 -23.20 6.83
N ALA A 293 33.74 -24.18 6.56
CA ALA A 293 34.12 -24.62 5.23
C ALA A 293 32.93 -25.12 4.38
N THR A 294 31.90 -25.68 5.00
CA THR A 294 30.70 -26.14 4.30
C THR A 294 29.44 -25.45 4.82
N LEU A 295 28.39 -25.39 3.98
CA LEU A 295 27.08 -24.82 4.37
C LEU A 295 26.56 -25.48 5.66
N ARG A 296 26.67 -26.81 5.78
CA ARG A 296 26.23 -27.56 6.98
C ARG A 296 27.01 -27.15 8.22
N ALA A 297 28.33 -26.98 8.11
CA ALA A 297 29.17 -26.54 9.22
C ALA A 297 28.83 -25.12 9.64
N ARG A 298 28.64 -24.20 8.67
CA ARG A 298 28.20 -22.82 8.93
C ARG A 298 26.88 -22.75 9.66
N HIS A 299 25.92 -23.61 9.28
CA HIS A 299 24.62 -23.67 9.99
C HIS A 299 24.79 -24.08 11.46
N GLY A 300 25.71 -24.96 11.78
CA GLY A 300 25.99 -25.39 13.14
C GLY A 300 26.71 -24.34 14.00
N CYS A 301 27.38 -23.36 13.36
CA CYS A 301 28.24 -22.38 14.00
C CYS A 301 27.86 -20.91 13.61
N GLN A 302 26.58 -20.65 13.29
CA GLN A 302 26.13 -19.36 12.76
C GLN A 302 26.44 -18.18 13.69
N ASP A 303 26.24 -18.33 15.01
CA ASP A 303 26.49 -17.26 15.98
C ASP A 303 27.93 -16.77 15.93
N ALA A 304 28.88 -17.72 15.96
CA ALA A 304 30.31 -17.39 15.87
C ALA A 304 30.67 -16.77 14.51
N LEU A 305 30.06 -17.26 13.41
CA LEU A 305 30.28 -16.71 12.08
C LEU A 305 29.74 -15.27 11.97
N ASP A 306 28.55 -15.04 12.50
CA ASP A 306 27.91 -13.71 12.50
C ASP A 306 28.76 -12.69 13.27
N GLU A 307 29.43 -13.07 14.37
CA GLU A 307 30.37 -12.20 15.10
C GLU A 307 31.58 -11.78 14.24
N PHE A 308 32.20 -12.74 13.51
CA PHE A 308 33.30 -12.41 12.59
C PHE A 308 32.86 -11.45 11.50
N ILE A 309 31.72 -11.73 10.86
CA ILE A 309 31.19 -10.90 9.78
C ILE A 309 30.82 -9.50 10.31
N ALA A 310 30.10 -9.42 11.43
CA ALA A 310 29.70 -8.15 12.04
C ALA A 310 30.90 -7.28 12.43
N LYS A 311 32.02 -7.88 12.84
CA LYS A 311 33.25 -7.14 13.13
C LYS A 311 33.89 -6.59 11.85
N ALA A 312 33.96 -7.39 10.78
CA ALA A 312 34.59 -6.99 9.53
C ALA A 312 33.75 -5.95 8.76
N THR A 313 32.42 -6.09 8.75
CA THR A 313 31.53 -5.18 8.02
C THR A 313 31.49 -3.76 8.61
N ARG A 314 31.81 -3.58 9.91
CA ARG A 314 31.91 -2.25 10.55
C ARG A 314 33.00 -1.36 9.95
N GLU A 315 34.00 -1.95 9.30
CA GLU A 315 35.09 -1.21 8.63
C GLU A 315 34.68 -0.68 7.24
N TRP A 316 33.49 -1.06 6.76
CA TRP A 316 32.99 -0.70 5.44
C TRP A 316 31.80 0.24 5.51
N THR A 317 31.66 1.14 4.54
CA THR A 317 30.33 1.72 4.27
C THR A 317 29.44 0.66 3.65
N ALA A 318 28.14 0.70 3.94
CA ALA A 318 27.20 -0.30 3.41
C ALA A 318 27.17 -0.31 1.88
N GLU A 319 27.29 0.87 1.26
CA GLU A 319 27.25 1.07 -0.19
C GLU A 319 28.51 0.54 -0.90
N GLU A 320 29.70 0.70 -0.30
CA GLU A 320 30.94 0.15 -0.85
C GLU A 320 30.98 -1.36 -0.73
N LEU A 321 30.55 -1.88 0.42
CA LEU A 321 30.49 -3.32 0.67
C LEU A 321 29.47 -4.00 -0.26
N GLU A 322 28.30 -3.43 -0.43
CA GLU A 322 27.30 -3.94 -1.39
C GLU A 322 27.90 -4.09 -2.78
N ARG A 323 28.48 -3.02 -3.32
CA ARG A 323 29.08 -3.05 -4.67
C ARG A 323 30.18 -4.09 -4.80
N THR A 324 31.02 -4.22 -3.77
CA THR A 324 32.15 -5.16 -3.78
C THR A 324 31.67 -6.61 -3.69
N LEU A 325 30.69 -6.89 -2.82
CA LEU A 325 30.11 -8.23 -2.67
C LEU A 325 29.33 -8.64 -3.92
N GLN A 326 28.50 -7.75 -4.48
CA GLN A 326 27.77 -8.02 -5.73
C GLN A 326 28.74 -8.30 -6.89
N ALA A 327 29.84 -7.55 -7.00
CA ALA A 327 30.88 -7.79 -8.03
C ALA A 327 31.60 -9.15 -7.83
N ALA A 328 31.68 -9.63 -6.59
CA ALA A 328 32.22 -10.93 -6.25
C ALA A 328 31.22 -12.09 -6.34
N GLY A 329 29.97 -11.83 -6.75
CA GLY A 329 28.90 -12.85 -6.88
C GLY A 329 28.22 -13.24 -5.57
N VAL A 330 28.34 -12.42 -4.53
CA VAL A 330 27.67 -12.62 -3.24
C VAL A 330 26.40 -11.78 -3.18
N ASP A 331 25.28 -12.40 -2.79
CA ASP A 331 24.00 -11.70 -2.64
C ASP A 331 24.07 -10.77 -1.42
N ALA A 332 24.10 -9.47 -1.66
CA ALA A 332 24.14 -8.46 -0.61
C ALA A 332 23.40 -7.19 -1.04
N ALA A 333 22.79 -6.49 -0.07
CA ALA A 333 22.15 -5.21 -0.31
C ALA A 333 22.18 -4.32 0.94
N VAL A 334 22.28 -3.01 0.74
CA VAL A 334 22.10 -2.03 1.82
C VAL A 334 20.72 -2.14 2.41
N VAL A 335 20.58 -2.14 3.74
CA VAL A 335 19.30 -1.98 4.41
C VAL A 335 18.90 -0.51 4.32
N ALA A 336 18.10 -0.18 3.32
CA ALA A 336 17.75 1.17 2.95
C ALA A 336 16.70 1.79 3.89
N ASN A 337 16.96 2.99 4.38
CA ASN A 337 15.94 3.81 5.02
C ASN A 337 15.11 4.61 3.98
N SER A 338 14.11 5.38 4.41
CA SER A 338 13.22 6.12 3.50
C SER A 338 13.95 7.16 2.64
N ARG A 339 15.02 7.77 3.15
CA ARG A 339 15.89 8.69 2.37
C ARG A 339 16.65 7.93 1.29
N ASP A 340 17.21 6.77 1.62
CA ASP A 340 17.96 5.93 0.67
C ASP A 340 17.03 5.46 -0.47
N VAL A 341 15.82 5.00 -0.13
CA VAL A 341 14.80 4.62 -1.13
C VAL A 341 14.46 5.79 -2.06
N TRP A 342 14.31 7.00 -1.52
CA TRP A 342 14.04 8.17 -2.34
C TRP A 342 15.21 8.51 -3.26
N MET A 343 16.45 8.34 -2.78
CA MET A 343 17.69 8.65 -3.53
C MET A 343 18.16 7.51 -4.44
N ASP A 344 17.49 6.37 -4.42
CA ASP A 344 17.91 5.14 -5.11
C ASP A 344 18.02 5.33 -6.63
N PRO A 345 19.19 5.04 -7.24
CA PRO A 345 19.42 5.26 -8.66
C PRO A 345 18.60 4.33 -9.56
N GLN A 346 18.25 3.12 -9.11
CA GLN A 346 17.43 2.18 -9.87
C GLN A 346 15.97 2.66 -9.93
N LEU A 347 15.42 3.11 -8.81
CA LEU A 347 14.07 3.70 -8.77
C LEU A 347 14.01 4.99 -9.59
N ALA A 348 15.09 5.80 -9.52
CA ALA A 348 15.24 7.00 -10.33
C ALA A 348 15.26 6.69 -11.84
N HIS A 349 16.10 5.74 -12.27
CA HIS A 349 16.20 5.30 -13.66
C HIS A 349 14.87 4.75 -14.18
N ARG A 350 14.15 4.00 -13.35
CA ARG A 350 12.84 3.46 -13.70
C ARG A 350 11.72 4.50 -13.70
N GLY A 351 11.96 5.73 -13.19
CA GLY A 351 10.93 6.77 -13.03
C GLY A 351 9.82 6.31 -12.10
N PHE A 352 10.18 5.61 -11.01
CA PHE A 352 9.21 5.03 -10.09
C PHE A 352 8.43 6.09 -9.31
N PHE A 353 9.11 7.15 -8.89
CA PHE A 353 8.47 8.30 -8.26
C PHE A 353 8.07 9.33 -9.31
N GLU A 354 6.85 9.84 -9.20
CA GLU A 354 6.35 10.94 -10.01
C GLU A 354 5.97 12.11 -9.10
N MET A 355 6.18 13.33 -9.60
CA MET A 355 5.76 14.55 -8.92
C MET A 355 4.30 14.81 -9.23
N VAL A 356 3.47 14.83 -8.20
CA VAL A 356 2.03 15.06 -8.33
C VAL A 356 1.71 16.43 -7.75
N PRO A 357 0.97 17.29 -8.48
CA PRO A 357 0.51 18.56 -7.96
C PRO A 357 -0.39 18.35 -6.73
N PRO A 358 -0.43 19.31 -5.81
CA PRO A 358 -1.35 19.24 -4.68
C PRO A 358 -2.81 19.36 -5.17
N PRO A 359 -3.80 18.92 -4.34
CA PRO A 359 -5.20 19.23 -4.60
C PRO A 359 -5.44 20.74 -4.60
N ALA A 360 -6.53 21.19 -5.20
CA ALA A 360 -6.85 22.60 -5.36
C ALA A 360 -6.99 23.35 -4.03
N SER A 361 -7.42 22.64 -2.97
CA SER A 361 -7.57 23.21 -1.62
C SER A 361 -6.25 23.37 -0.86
N ALA A 362 -5.14 22.81 -1.35
CA ALA A 362 -3.85 22.78 -0.66
C ALA A 362 -2.67 23.27 -1.55
N PRO A 363 -2.80 24.44 -2.24
CA PRO A 363 -1.80 24.89 -3.22
C PRO A 363 -0.44 25.23 -2.58
N ASP A 364 -0.43 25.56 -1.31
CA ASP A 364 0.75 25.89 -0.50
C ASP A 364 1.68 24.70 -0.24
N VAL A 365 1.18 23.47 -0.37
CA VAL A 365 1.96 22.25 -0.18
C VAL A 365 3.01 22.08 -1.29
N GLY A 366 2.70 22.50 -2.50
CA GLY A 366 3.51 22.26 -3.68
C GLY A 366 3.49 20.80 -4.16
N PRO A 367 4.09 20.50 -5.32
CA PRO A 367 4.16 19.13 -5.84
C PRO A 367 4.90 18.18 -4.90
N ARG A 368 4.42 16.94 -4.79
CA ARG A 368 5.01 15.90 -3.94
C ARG A 368 5.31 14.63 -4.72
N PRO A 369 6.37 13.91 -4.35
CA PRO A 369 6.67 12.64 -4.97
C PRO A 369 5.73 11.55 -4.46
N PHE A 370 5.17 10.80 -5.41
CA PHE A 370 4.38 9.61 -5.11
C PHE A 370 4.87 8.43 -5.93
N ALA A 371 4.83 7.25 -5.33
CA ALA A 371 5.15 6.01 -6.00
C ALA A 371 4.13 5.71 -7.11
N ARG A 372 4.62 5.31 -8.26
CA ARG A 372 3.81 4.77 -9.36
C ARG A 372 3.54 3.28 -9.11
N PRO A 373 2.61 2.65 -9.83
CA PRO A 373 2.52 1.19 -9.86
C PRO A 373 3.89 0.56 -10.19
N GLY A 374 4.23 -0.54 -9.53
CA GLY A 374 5.53 -1.23 -9.69
C GLY A 374 5.77 -1.88 -11.05
N TRP A 375 4.83 -1.74 -11.98
CA TRP A 375 4.89 -2.29 -13.34
C TRP A 375 4.87 -1.17 -14.40
N LYS A 376 5.30 -1.53 -15.61
CA LYS A 376 5.21 -0.69 -16.81
C LYS A 376 4.52 -1.48 -17.90
N ILE A 377 3.51 -0.91 -18.51
CA ILE A 377 2.81 -1.44 -19.68
C ILE A 377 3.32 -0.68 -20.91
N SER A 378 3.65 -1.39 -21.98
CA SER A 378 3.99 -0.74 -23.26
C SER A 378 2.82 0.10 -23.74
N GLU A 379 3.11 1.29 -24.23
CA GLU A 379 2.13 2.24 -24.77
C GLU A 379 1.08 2.78 -23.78
N ALA A 380 1.01 2.25 -22.56
CA ALA A 380 0.14 2.73 -21.50
C ALA A 380 0.93 3.23 -20.30
N SER A 381 0.66 4.44 -19.85
CA SER A 381 1.27 5.02 -18.64
C SER A 381 0.34 4.86 -17.46
N GLY A 382 0.76 4.16 -16.42
CA GLY A 382 0.08 4.15 -15.12
C GLY A 382 0.29 5.43 -14.30
N ALA A 383 0.53 6.57 -14.95
CA ALA A 383 0.79 7.85 -14.29
C ALA A 383 -0.44 8.43 -13.59
N THR A 384 -0.18 9.26 -12.62
CA THR A 384 -1.21 10.09 -11.99
C THR A 384 -1.71 11.14 -12.99
N ARG A 385 -3.01 11.18 -13.21
CA ARG A 385 -3.71 12.17 -14.04
C ARG A 385 -4.43 13.21 -13.19
N LEU A 386 -4.91 12.78 -12.02
CA LEU A 386 -5.62 13.61 -11.06
C LEU A 386 -4.97 13.46 -9.68
N PRO A 387 -4.74 14.54 -8.92
CA PRO A 387 -4.42 14.43 -7.49
C PRO A 387 -5.56 13.72 -6.76
N ALA A 388 -5.33 13.37 -5.49
CA ALA A 388 -6.41 12.88 -4.64
C ALA A 388 -7.49 13.98 -4.47
N PRO A 389 -8.77 13.62 -4.47
CA PRO A 389 -9.84 14.62 -4.45
C PRO A 389 -10.01 15.27 -3.08
N ASP A 390 -10.39 16.54 -3.07
CA ASP A 390 -10.95 17.17 -1.88
C ASP A 390 -12.27 16.49 -1.47
N PHE A 391 -12.70 16.74 -0.24
CA PHE A 391 -13.94 16.14 0.26
C PHE A 391 -15.15 16.61 -0.56
N GLY A 392 -15.86 15.69 -1.22
CA GLY A 392 -17.02 15.98 -2.04
C GLY A 392 -16.76 16.75 -3.33
N GLN A 393 -15.50 16.98 -3.70
CA GLN A 393 -15.08 17.85 -4.82
C GLN A 393 -15.84 17.61 -6.12
N HIS A 394 -16.14 16.36 -6.45
CA HIS A 394 -16.70 15.99 -7.76
C HIS A 394 -18.19 15.59 -7.67
N THR A 395 -18.86 15.83 -6.53
CA THR A 395 -20.25 15.39 -6.34
C THR A 395 -21.16 15.88 -7.46
N ARG A 396 -21.13 17.17 -7.75
CA ARG A 396 -21.97 17.77 -8.81
C ARG A 396 -21.63 17.22 -10.20
N GLU A 397 -20.34 17.14 -10.53
CA GLU A 397 -19.85 16.66 -11.82
C GLU A 397 -20.26 15.21 -12.08
N VAL A 398 -20.07 14.34 -11.10
CA VAL A 398 -20.43 12.90 -11.20
C VAL A 398 -21.95 12.74 -11.34
N LEU A 399 -22.74 13.49 -10.58
CA LEU A 399 -24.21 13.44 -10.71
C LEU A 399 -24.66 13.91 -12.10
N ALA A 400 -24.08 14.98 -12.63
CA ALA A 400 -24.37 15.44 -13.98
C ALA A 400 -24.06 14.37 -15.03
N GLU A 401 -22.84 13.83 -15.00
CA GLU A 401 -22.36 12.88 -16.01
C GLU A 401 -23.07 11.53 -15.91
N TYR A 402 -23.15 10.94 -14.71
CA TYR A 402 -23.67 9.59 -14.52
C TYR A 402 -25.19 9.51 -14.67
N LEU A 403 -25.89 10.57 -14.30
CA LEU A 403 -27.36 10.60 -14.35
C LEU A 403 -27.91 11.39 -15.55
N GLY A 404 -27.02 11.99 -16.36
CA GLY A 404 -27.43 12.77 -17.52
C GLY A 404 -28.15 14.09 -17.19
N LEU A 405 -27.93 14.61 -15.96
CA LEU A 405 -28.58 15.85 -15.48
C LEU A 405 -27.80 17.09 -15.95
N ASN A 406 -28.51 18.16 -16.24
CA ASN A 406 -27.87 19.42 -16.65
C ASN A 406 -28.69 20.65 -16.25
N GLY A 407 -28.06 21.84 -16.31
CA GLY A 407 -28.70 23.15 -16.05
C GLY A 407 -29.51 23.18 -14.76
N GLY A 408 -30.70 23.77 -14.83
CA GLY A 408 -31.57 23.94 -13.66
C GLY A 408 -32.09 22.67 -13.04
N GLU A 409 -32.18 21.58 -13.80
CA GLU A 409 -32.54 20.23 -13.26
C GLU A 409 -31.46 19.73 -12.32
N LEU A 410 -30.19 19.83 -12.73
CA LEU A 410 -29.06 19.46 -11.88
C LEU A 410 -28.98 20.34 -10.62
N ASP A 411 -29.19 21.65 -10.77
CA ASP A 411 -29.17 22.61 -9.64
C ASP A 411 -30.24 22.23 -8.61
N ALA A 412 -31.47 22.06 -9.04
CA ALA A 412 -32.57 21.69 -8.16
C ALA A 412 -32.34 20.32 -7.49
N PHE A 413 -31.77 19.37 -8.21
CA PHE A 413 -31.46 18.04 -7.67
C PHE A 413 -30.36 18.09 -6.61
N VAL A 414 -29.28 18.81 -6.87
CA VAL A 414 -28.16 18.99 -5.93
C VAL A 414 -28.62 19.73 -4.67
N ASP A 415 -29.41 20.83 -4.84
CA ASP A 415 -29.95 21.61 -3.72
C ASP A 415 -30.88 20.78 -2.83
N ASP A 416 -31.72 19.95 -3.42
CA ASP A 416 -32.62 19.04 -2.72
C ASP A 416 -31.84 17.96 -1.93
N LEU A 417 -30.80 17.36 -2.50
CA LEU A 417 -29.94 16.41 -1.81
C LEU A 417 -29.17 17.06 -0.65
N ALA A 418 -28.69 18.28 -0.84
CA ALA A 418 -27.99 19.04 0.18
C ALA A 418 -28.92 19.46 1.32
N ALA A 419 -30.13 19.95 1.02
CA ALA A 419 -31.13 20.34 2.00
C ALA A 419 -31.54 19.17 2.92
N GLU A 420 -31.59 17.95 2.37
CA GLU A 420 -31.84 16.75 3.14
C GLU A 420 -30.56 16.17 3.79
N GLY A 421 -29.41 16.78 3.57
CA GLY A 421 -28.12 16.33 4.06
C GLY A 421 -27.70 14.96 3.52
N VAL A 422 -28.13 14.59 2.31
CA VAL A 422 -27.70 13.39 1.61
C VAL A 422 -26.27 13.56 1.09
N ILE A 423 -25.96 14.77 0.65
CA ILE A 423 -24.62 15.20 0.22
C ILE A 423 -24.11 16.33 1.11
N ALA A 424 -22.80 16.48 1.18
CA ALA A 424 -22.14 17.53 1.98
C ALA A 424 -20.80 17.93 1.36
N ASP A 425 -20.35 19.14 1.66
CA ASP A 425 -19.09 19.74 1.21
C ASP A 425 -17.95 19.64 2.25
N LYS A 426 -18.27 19.21 3.48
CA LYS A 426 -17.30 19.07 4.59
C LYS A 426 -17.72 17.97 5.54
N PRO A 427 -16.77 17.34 6.25
CA PRO A 427 -17.07 16.40 7.33
C PRO A 427 -17.79 17.09 8.49
N ARG A 428 -18.80 16.43 9.06
CA ARG A 428 -19.49 16.91 10.28
C ARG A 428 -18.58 16.85 11.49
N LYS A 429 -17.76 15.78 11.60
CA LYS A 429 -16.83 15.56 12.69
C LYS A 429 -15.56 14.93 12.15
N GLY A 430 -14.42 15.55 12.41
CA GLY A 430 -13.11 15.01 12.07
C GLY A 430 -12.57 14.06 13.12
N MET A 431 -11.56 13.29 12.75
CA MET A 431 -10.65 12.67 13.71
C MET A 431 -9.67 13.73 14.21
N VAL A 432 -9.18 13.57 15.45
CA VAL A 432 -8.09 14.41 15.95
C VAL A 432 -6.82 13.94 15.22
N ALA A 433 -6.30 14.79 14.33
CA ALA A 433 -5.00 14.56 13.73
C ALA A 433 -3.92 14.66 14.82
N ARG A 434 -2.87 13.84 14.73
CA ARG A 434 -1.67 14.04 15.55
C ARG A 434 -1.07 15.39 15.20
N ASP A 435 -0.57 16.11 16.19
CA ASP A 435 0.16 17.36 15.98
C ASP A 435 1.41 17.08 15.10
N PRO A 436 1.47 17.57 13.87
CA PRO A 436 2.59 17.33 12.98
C PRO A 436 3.86 18.09 13.40
N THR A 437 3.77 19.01 14.35
CA THR A 437 4.89 19.81 14.87
C THR A 437 5.57 19.16 16.07
N ASP A 438 4.95 18.15 16.70
CA ASP A 438 5.52 17.41 17.83
C ASP A 438 6.60 16.40 17.39
N LEU A 439 7.65 16.89 16.72
CA LEU A 439 8.79 16.08 16.29
C LEU A 439 9.56 15.46 17.46
N PRO A 440 9.82 16.18 18.59
CA PRO A 440 10.46 15.59 19.74
C PRO A 440 9.67 14.41 20.33
N GLY A 441 8.37 14.55 20.52
CA GLY A 441 7.53 13.45 21.02
C GLY A 441 7.44 12.28 20.06
N MET A 442 7.54 12.51 18.73
CA MET A 442 7.59 11.43 17.75
C MET A 442 8.93 10.66 17.79
N LEU A 443 10.04 11.35 17.99
CA LEU A 443 11.37 10.75 18.16
C LEU A 443 11.42 9.94 19.47
N GLU A 444 10.97 10.51 20.58
CA GLU A 444 10.92 9.83 21.88
C GLU A 444 10.03 8.57 21.84
N ALA A 445 8.92 8.62 21.13
CA ALA A 445 8.02 7.49 20.95
C ALA A 445 8.53 6.45 19.94
N GLY A 446 9.72 6.63 19.34
CA GLY A 446 10.28 5.73 18.32
C GLY A 446 9.48 5.70 17.00
N LEU A 447 8.65 6.70 16.75
CA LEU A 447 7.89 6.81 15.50
C LEU A 447 8.71 7.41 14.35
N LEU A 448 9.77 8.12 14.69
CA LEU A 448 10.79 8.65 13.81
C LEU A 448 12.14 8.20 14.31
N GLN A 449 13.05 7.83 13.41
CA GLN A 449 14.45 7.57 13.72
C GLN A 449 15.24 8.88 13.79
N GLU A 450 15.01 9.74 12.80
CA GLU A 450 15.64 11.06 12.70
C GLU A 450 14.70 12.03 11.97
N VAL A 451 14.97 13.33 12.12
CA VAL A 451 14.38 14.39 11.29
C VAL A 451 15.50 15.02 10.48
N ASP A 452 15.42 14.90 9.15
CA ASP A 452 16.37 15.56 8.26
C ASP A 452 16.00 17.04 8.09
N PRO A 453 16.73 18.00 8.66
CA PRO A 453 16.41 19.42 8.55
C PRO A 453 16.57 19.95 7.13
N ASP A 454 17.41 19.29 6.33
CA ASP A 454 17.73 19.67 4.94
C ASP A 454 16.88 18.93 3.90
N TYR A 455 15.83 18.19 4.31
CA TYR A 455 15.07 17.34 3.39
C TYR A 455 14.53 18.09 2.16
N ARG A 456 14.11 19.36 2.31
CA ARG A 456 13.62 20.17 1.18
C ARG A 456 14.71 20.48 0.18
N LYS A 457 15.91 20.82 0.66
CA LYS A 457 17.08 21.05 -0.19
C LYS A 457 17.45 19.78 -0.93
N ARG A 458 17.57 18.65 -0.23
CA ARG A 458 17.86 17.34 -0.83
C ARG A 458 16.81 16.94 -1.87
N LEU A 459 15.52 17.16 -1.58
CA LEU A 459 14.43 16.92 -2.52
C LEU A 459 14.63 17.75 -3.80
N ASN A 460 14.88 19.05 -3.67
CA ASN A 460 15.05 19.95 -4.81
C ASN A 460 16.32 19.62 -5.61
N ASP A 461 17.45 19.36 -4.95
CA ASP A 461 18.72 19.01 -5.60
C ASP A 461 18.58 17.70 -6.38
N HIS A 462 17.93 16.70 -5.80
CA HIS A 462 17.66 15.42 -6.45
C HIS A 462 16.75 15.56 -7.67
N LEU A 463 15.73 16.39 -7.59
CA LEU A 463 14.84 16.69 -8.71
C LEU A 463 15.56 17.47 -9.82
N ALA A 464 16.41 18.43 -9.48
CA ALA A 464 17.19 19.20 -10.44
C ALA A 464 18.21 18.31 -11.21
N GLY A 465 18.85 17.36 -10.52
CA GLY A 465 19.78 16.40 -11.12
C GLY A 465 19.12 15.39 -12.08
N ARG A 466 17.83 15.20 -12.01
CA ARG A 466 17.08 14.25 -12.86
C ARG A 466 16.73 14.77 -14.26
N ASN A 467 17.05 16.02 -14.60
CA ASN A 467 16.63 16.65 -15.87
C ASN A 467 15.15 16.39 -16.23
N ALA A 468 14.30 16.26 -15.24
CA ALA A 468 12.87 16.12 -15.44
C ALA A 468 12.30 17.52 -15.60
N PRO A 469 11.79 17.92 -16.77
CA PRO A 469 11.07 19.17 -16.87
C PRO A 469 9.81 19.03 -16.00
N LEU A 470 9.76 19.81 -14.92
CA LEU A 470 8.51 20.09 -14.17
C LEU A 470 7.47 20.82 -15.07
N ALA A 471 7.81 21.03 -16.33
CA ALA A 471 7.11 21.89 -17.26
C ALA A 471 6.32 21.11 -18.31
N ASN A 472 5.55 20.10 -17.96
CA ASN A 472 4.50 19.58 -18.85
C ASN A 472 3.48 18.77 -18.03
N TRP A 473 2.88 19.43 -17.06
CA TRP A 473 1.67 18.95 -16.41
C TRP A 473 0.48 19.85 -16.74
#